data_73f69889251a59019a270605a5da2798
#
_entry.id   73f69889251a59019a270605a5da2798
#
_cell.length_a   1.000
_cell.length_b   1.000
_cell.length_c   1.000
_cell.angle_alpha   90.00
_cell.angle_beta   90.00
_cell.angle_gamma   90.00
#
_symmetry.space_group_name_H-M   'P 1'
#
loop_
_entity.id
_entity.type
_entity.pdbx_description
1 polymer ?
#
loop_
_entity_poly.entity_id
_entity_poly.type
_entity_poly.pdbx_seq_one_letter_code
_entity_poly.pdbx_strand_id
1 'polypeptide(L)'
;MINWIANDLIALLISLILTGIIIPQILLIAFRKKLFDDVDERKIHKGVVPRLGGIAFLPSILFSLAVVVGWDLRLGGLAAWTQFSSSIVPMYFMISATLLMFLVGIADDLVGVRYMAKFFVQILSAVLIVMSGMFIDNLYGFLWLDTLPSWFGALVTGFAVVYVVNAINLIDGIDGLASGLSTVALGFYAIAFYIGGEYVYSMLACATAGTLFPFFYFNVFGNASKRKKIFMGDTGALTTGMILVFCAIAMLHVERQSFSTEYNPLVLALSPLIIPCFDVVRVYLHRVRAHRNPFLPDKCHIHHKLLALGLNQRAALCVILLWAILFILVNVALSNLVNPTVLIFTDIIIWTFVNIILSRKIRAREKRLNVHLFD
;
A
#
# COMPACT_ATOMS: atom_id res chain seq x y z
N MET A 1 3.81 10.43 31.87
CA MET A 1 2.66 10.28 30.93
C MET A 1 3.24 10.10 29.54
N ILE A 2 2.89 9.03 28.81
CA ILE A 2 3.37 8.80 27.44
C ILE A 2 2.81 9.89 26.53
N ASN A 3 3.67 10.47 25.71
CA ASN A 3 3.25 11.43 24.68
C ASN A 3 3.17 10.70 23.33
N TRP A 4 2.00 10.23 22.95
CA TRP A 4 1.78 9.43 21.75
C TRP A 4 2.12 10.18 20.45
N ILE A 5 1.85 11.50 20.39
CA ILE A 5 2.28 12.30 19.21
C ILE A 5 3.81 12.30 19.09
N ALA A 6 4.52 12.43 20.20
CA ALA A 6 5.98 12.38 20.18
C ALA A 6 6.47 11.00 19.73
N ASN A 7 5.84 9.92 20.18
CA ASN A 7 6.17 8.56 19.76
C ASN A 7 5.97 8.35 18.26
N ASP A 8 4.85 8.80 17.71
CA ASP A 8 4.56 8.74 16.28
C ASP A 8 5.62 9.49 15.46
N LEU A 9 5.95 10.72 15.88
CA LEU A 9 6.97 11.53 15.22
C LEU A 9 8.38 10.93 15.36
N ILE A 10 8.73 10.41 16.52
CA ILE A 10 10.04 9.78 16.75
C ILE A 10 10.14 8.50 15.91
N ALA A 11 9.10 7.66 15.87
CA ALA A 11 9.07 6.46 15.05
C ALA A 11 9.23 6.79 13.55
N LEU A 12 8.53 7.81 13.07
CA LEU A 12 8.66 8.32 11.70
C LEU A 12 10.08 8.82 11.42
N LEU A 13 10.66 9.63 12.31
CA LEU A 13 12.01 10.20 12.12
C LEU A 13 13.09 9.13 12.15
N ILE A 14 13.04 8.17 13.10
CA ILE A 14 14.01 7.08 13.18
C ILE A 14 13.96 6.24 11.91
N SER A 15 12.78 5.83 11.45
CA SER A 15 12.63 5.02 10.25
C SER A 15 13.07 5.77 8.99
N LEU A 16 12.78 7.08 8.90
CA LEU A 16 13.22 7.96 7.82
C LEU A 16 14.75 8.04 7.77
N ILE A 17 15.40 8.35 8.89
CA ILE A 17 16.87 8.47 8.96
C ILE A 17 17.51 7.13 8.61
N LEU A 18 17.05 6.05 9.22
CA LEU A 18 17.62 4.72 9.02
C LEU A 18 17.49 4.26 7.57
N THR A 19 16.32 4.41 6.96
CA THR A 19 16.11 4.08 5.55
C THR A 19 16.97 4.97 4.64
N GLY A 20 17.10 6.26 4.96
CA GLY A 20 17.98 7.19 4.24
C GLY A 20 19.44 6.80 4.27
N ILE A 21 19.90 6.15 5.35
CA ILE A 21 21.27 5.61 5.48
C ILE A 21 21.39 4.26 4.76
N ILE A 22 20.39 3.37 4.87
CA ILE A 22 20.46 2.01 4.33
C ILE A 22 20.38 2.00 2.80
N ILE A 23 19.53 2.82 2.17
CA ILE A 23 19.36 2.81 0.70
C ILE A 23 20.68 3.07 -0.04
N PRO A 24 21.51 4.06 0.29
CA PRO A 24 22.83 4.23 -0.35
C PRO A 24 23.75 3.02 -0.20
N GLN A 25 23.68 2.31 0.94
CA GLN A 25 24.47 1.08 1.15
C GLN A 25 23.96 -0.06 0.27
N ILE A 26 22.64 -0.21 0.16
CA ILE A 26 22.03 -1.19 -0.75
C ILE A 26 22.46 -0.90 -2.19
N LEU A 27 22.42 0.36 -2.63
CA LEU A 27 22.90 0.76 -3.95
C LEU A 27 24.37 0.39 -4.17
N LEU A 28 25.23 0.68 -3.20
CA LEU A 28 26.64 0.33 -3.26
C LEU A 28 26.87 -1.17 -3.42
N ILE A 29 26.17 -1.99 -2.61
CA ILE A 29 26.24 -3.44 -2.66
C ILE A 29 25.71 -3.98 -4.00
N ALA A 30 24.54 -3.49 -4.43
CA ALA A 30 23.90 -3.92 -5.68
C ALA A 30 24.82 -3.68 -6.88
N PHE A 31 25.47 -2.50 -6.97
CA PHE A 31 26.39 -2.23 -8.06
C PHE A 31 27.72 -3.00 -7.97
N ARG A 32 28.24 -3.24 -6.76
CA ARG A 32 29.45 -4.06 -6.57
C ARG A 32 29.22 -5.54 -6.91
N LYS A 33 28.05 -6.08 -6.54
CA LYS A 33 27.71 -7.48 -6.74
C LYS A 33 26.93 -7.74 -8.04
N LYS A 34 26.66 -6.69 -8.83
CA LYS A 34 25.87 -6.76 -10.08
C LYS A 34 24.48 -7.39 -9.86
N LEU A 35 23.81 -7.04 -8.73
CA LEU A 35 22.48 -7.52 -8.38
C LEU A 35 21.42 -6.67 -9.09
N PHE A 36 21.25 -6.87 -10.37
CA PHE A 36 20.26 -6.21 -11.20
C PHE A 36 19.94 -7.08 -12.41
N ASP A 37 18.71 -6.98 -12.91
CA ASP A 37 18.31 -7.67 -14.15
C ASP A 37 19.11 -7.18 -15.36
N ASP A 38 19.30 -8.06 -16.33
CA ASP A 38 19.81 -7.69 -17.64
C ASP A 38 18.94 -6.61 -18.28
N VAL A 39 19.59 -5.76 -19.06
CA VAL A 39 18.91 -4.62 -19.73
C VAL A 39 17.90 -5.20 -20.73
N ASP A 40 16.63 -5.23 -20.35
CA ASP A 40 15.55 -5.55 -21.29
C ASP A 40 15.32 -4.31 -22.18
N GLU A 41 15.36 -4.47 -23.50
CA GLU A 41 15.15 -3.42 -24.50
C GLU A 41 13.79 -2.70 -24.36
N ARG A 42 12.86 -3.28 -23.59
CA ARG A 42 11.53 -2.73 -23.28
C ARG A 42 11.52 -1.68 -22.18
N LYS A 43 12.64 -1.46 -21.45
CA LYS A 43 12.70 -0.53 -20.31
C LYS A 43 12.98 0.90 -20.75
N ILE A 44 12.19 1.85 -20.26
CA ILE A 44 12.21 3.29 -20.55
C ILE A 44 13.51 3.96 -20.07
N HIS A 45 14.30 3.34 -19.19
CA HIS A 45 15.47 3.95 -18.57
C HIS A 45 16.78 3.56 -19.25
N LYS A 46 17.56 4.58 -19.64
CA LYS A 46 18.96 4.45 -20.13
C LYS A 46 19.91 4.16 -18.98
N GLY A 47 19.82 3.03 -18.32
CA GLY A 47 20.72 2.64 -17.23
C GLY A 47 20.14 1.49 -16.39
N VAL A 48 21.04 0.76 -15.75
CA VAL A 48 20.68 -0.35 -14.85
C VAL A 48 20.24 0.22 -13.51
N VAL A 49 19.07 -0.21 -13.02
CA VAL A 49 18.50 0.22 -11.73
C VAL A 49 18.16 -1.00 -10.88
N PRO A 50 18.74 -1.13 -9.67
CA PRO A 50 18.45 -2.25 -8.76
C PRO A 50 17.01 -2.21 -8.25
N ARG A 51 16.40 -3.42 -8.08
CA ARG A 51 15.04 -3.60 -7.52
C ARG A 51 15.09 -4.03 -6.05
N LEU A 52 15.97 -3.42 -5.25
CA LEU A 52 16.27 -3.85 -3.88
C LEU A 52 15.89 -2.80 -2.83
N GLY A 53 15.12 -1.76 -3.21
CA GLY A 53 14.77 -0.66 -2.29
C GLY A 53 13.96 -1.10 -1.09
N GLY A 54 13.08 -2.08 -1.30
CA GLY A 54 12.22 -2.64 -0.25
C GLY A 54 12.97 -3.36 0.88
N ILE A 55 14.21 -3.78 0.66
CA ILE A 55 15.04 -4.41 1.70
C ILE A 55 15.25 -3.49 2.91
N ALA A 56 15.24 -2.17 2.70
CA ALA A 56 15.39 -1.22 3.78
C ALA A 56 14.12 -1.09 4.66
N PHE A 57 12.93 -1.46 4.17
CA PHE A 57 11.67 -1.10 4.82
C PHE A 57 11.46 -1.82 6.14
N LEU A 58 11.29 -3.14 6.12
CA LEU A 58 10.98 -3.89 7.34
C LEU A 58 12.02 -3.71 8.45
N PRO A 59 13.34 -3.78 8.20
CA PRO A 59 14.35 -3.52 9.23
C PRO A 59 14.22 -2.12 9.85
N SER A 60 13.96 -1.08 9.04
CA SER A 60 13.81 0.29 9.54
C SER A 60 12.55 0.47 10.37
N ILE A 61 11.43 -0.15 9.95
CA ILE A 61 10.16 -0.14 10.68
C ILE A 61 10.35 -0.82 12.05
N LEU A 62 10.84 -2.06 12.05
CA LEU A 62 11.00 -2.82 13.29
C LEU A 62 11.98 -2.16 14.26
N PHE A 63 13.09 -1.63 13.75
CA PHE A 63 14.06 -0.92 14.57
C PHE A 63 13.42 0.32 15.22
N SER A 64 12.69 1.14 14.46
CA SER A 64 12.07 2.35 14.99
C SER A 64 11.02 2.04 16.06
N LEU A 65 10.16 1.04 15.80
CA LEU A 65 9.16 0.60 16.77
C LEU A 65 9.82 0.04 18.04
N ALA A 66 10.86 -0.80 17.90
CA ALA A 66 11.56 -1.38 19.06
C ALA A 66 12.22 -0.31 19.91
N VAL A 67 12.82 0.73 19.31
CA VAL A 67 13.45 1.84 20.05
C VAL A 67 12.39 2.64 20.80
N VAL A 68 11.29 3.04 20.16
CA VAL A 68 10.25 3.84 20.83
C VAL A 68 9.57 3.06 21.95
N VAL A 69 9.14 1.83 21.67
CA VAL A 69 8.51 0.97 22.68
C VAL A 69 9.47 0.67 23.85
N GLY A 70 10.73 0.31 23.54
CA GLY A 70 11.74 0.03 24.55
C GLY A 70 12.04 1.25 25.42
N TRP A 71 12.07 2.44 24.86
CA TRP A 71 12.25 3.68 25.59
C TRP A 71 11.08 3.96 26.54
N ASP A 72 9.84 3.84 26.04
CA ASP A 72 8.65 4.03 26.85
C ASP A 72 8.58 3.04 28.03
N LEU A 73 8.86 1.76 27.79
CA LEU A 73 8.91 0.75 28.84
C LEU A 73 9.99 1.05 29.88
N ARG A 74 11.15 1.54 29.45
CA ARG A 74 12.27 1.94 30.33
C ARG A 74 11.89 3.10 31.24
N LEU A 75 11.10 4.05 30.75
CA LEU A 75 10.62 5.19 31.55
C LEU A 75 9.43 4.86 32.47
N GLY A 76 9.09 3.59 32.63
CA GLY A 76 8.00 3.14 33.50
C GLY A 76 6.61 3.20 32.87
N GLY A 77 6.55 3.25 31.52
CA GLY A 77 5.30 3.27 30.76
C GLY A 77 4.54 1.95 30.70
N LEU A 78 4.98 0.88 31.40
CA LEU A 78 4.34 -0.44 31.34
C LEU A 78 2.83 -0.39 31.63
N ALA A 79 2.42 0.37 32.65
CA ALA A 79 1.02 0.52 33.00
C ALA A 79 0.19 1.18 31.86
N ALA A 80 0.78 2.09 31.09
CA ALA A 80 0.11 2.68 29.94
C ALA A 80 0.04 1.71 28.73
N TRP A 81 1.04 0.83 28.59
CA TRP A 81 1.02 -0.19 27.53
C TRP A 81 0.05 -1.34 27.82
N THR A 82 -0.25 -1.65 29.07
CA THR A 82 -1.21 -2.69 29.44
C THR A 82 -2.62 -2.40 28.95
N GLN A 83 -3.03 -1.14 28.86
CA GLN A 83 -4.35 -0.78 28.31
C GLN A 83 -4.47 -1.02 26.80
N PHE A 84 -3.35 -1.20 26.08
CA PHE A 84 -3.30 -1.54 24.66
C PHE A 84 -2.98 -3.03 24.41
N SER A 85 -3.22 -3.88 25.39
CA SER A 85 -2.97 -5.33 25.26
C SER A 85 -3.75 -5.98 24.12
N SER A 86 -4.93 -5.46 23.77
CA SER A 86 -5.72 -5.88 22.61
C SER A 86 -5.01 -5.68 21.27
N SER A 87 -4.18 -4.64 21.14
CA SER A 87 -3.44 -4.34 19.92
C SER A 87 -2.09 -5.08 19.82
N ILE A 88 -1.56 -5.58 20.96
CA ILE A 88 -0.24 -6.22 21.01
C ILE A 88 -0.24 -7.56 20.26
N VAL A 89 -1.24 -8.41 20.50
CA VAL A 89 -1.33 -9.74 19.85
C VAL A 89 -1.46 -9.61 18.34
N PRO A 90 -2.39 -8.80 17.77
CA PRO A 90 -2.43 -8.53 16.34
C PRO A 90 -1.12 -8.02 15.76
N MET A 91 -0.39 -7.15 16.47
CA MET A 91 0.91 -6.64 16.03
C MET A 91 1.96 -7.75 15.84
N TYR A 92 2.06 -8.71 16.75
CA TYR A 92 2.99 -9.83 16.57
C TYR A 92 2.64 -10.71 15.37
N PHE A 93 1.36 -11.01 15.16
CA PHE A 93 0.92 -11.76 13.98
C PHE A 93 1.15 -10.97 12.70
N MET A 94 0.91 -9.67 12.71
CA MET A 94 1.20 -8.76 11.58
C MET A 94 2.70 -8.74 11.26
N ILE A 95 3.57 -8.63 12.26
CA ILE A 95 5.02 -8.68 12.07
C ILE A 95 5.43 -10.02 11.44
N SER A 96 4.88 -11.13 11.93
CA SER A 96 5.16 -12.48 11.38
C SER A 96 4.70 -12.60 9.92
N ALA A 97 3.48 -12.14 9.61
CA ALA A 97 2.93 -12.13 8.26
C ALA A 97 3.76 -11.23 7.32
N THR A 98 4.14 -10.04 7.79
CA THR A 98 4.97 -9.10 7.02
C THR A 98 6.38 -9.64 6.81
N LEU A 99 6.96 -10.35 7.77
CA LEU A 99 8.26 -11.02 7.62
C LEU A 99 8.22 -12.10 6.53
N LEU A 100 7.14 -12.87 6.43
CA LEU A 100 6.96 -13.84 5.34
C LEU A 100 6.89 -13.14 3.98
N MET A 101 6.14 -12.03 3.88
CA MET A 101 6.09 -11.23 2.64
C MET A 101 7.45 -10.64 2.28
N PHE A 102 8.18 -10.15 3.26
CA PHE A 102 9.51 -9.59 3.09
C PHE A 102 10.50 -10.65 2.57
N LEU A 103 10.51 -11.84 3.16
CA LEU A 103 11.41 -12.92 2.78
C LEU A 103 11.11 -13.45 1.36
N VAL A 104 9.83 -13.66 1.02
CA VAL A 104 9.47 -14.10 -0.33
C VAL A 104 9.74 -13.00 -1.37
N GLY A 105 9.56 -11.73 -0.99
CA GLY A 105 9.90 -10.59 -1.85
C GLY A 105 11.40 -10.51 -2.14
N ILE A 106 12.26 -10.69 -1.12
CA ILE A 106 13.72 -10.75 -1.33
C ILE A 106 14.09 -11.91 -2.25
N ALA A 107 13.51 -13.08 -2.04
CA ALA A 107 13.77 -14.24 -2.90
C ALA A 107 13.34 -13.95 -4.35
N ASP A 108 12.21 -13.27 -4.55
CA ASP A 108 11.75 -12.89 -5.89
C ASP A 108 12.67 -11.86 -6.56
N ASP A 109 13.05 -10.82 -5.84
CA ASP A 109 13.93 -9.76 -6.36
C ASP A 109 15.35 -10.26 -6.70
N LEU A 110 15.84 -11.32 -6.03
CA LEU A 110 17.19 -11.84 -6.24
C LEU A 110 17.26 -13.00 -7.24
N VAL A 111 16.29 -13.91 -7.22
CA VAL A 111 16.35 -15.16 -8.00
C VAL A 111 15.11 -15.45 -8.83
N GLY A 112 14.04 -14.65 -8.66
CA GLY A 112 12.74 -14.89 -9.26
C GLY A 112 12.01 -16.05 -8.58
N VAL A 113 10.78 -15.84 -8.17
CA VAL A 113 9.92 -16.84 -7.50
C VAL A 113 8.69 -17.13 -8.35
N ARG A 114 8.34 -18.40 -8.49
CA ARG A 114 7.11 -18.79 -9.19
C ARG A 114 5.89 -18.15 -8.54
N TYR A 115 4.95 -17.65 -9.33
CA TYR A 115 3.75 -16.95 -8.83
C TYR A 115 2.94 -17.78 -7.82
N MET A 116 2.88 -19.12 -7.98
CA MET A 116 2.20 -20.02 -7.04
C MET A 116 2.84 -20.03 -5.65
N ALA A 117 4.18 -19.96 -5.57
CA ALA A 117 4.86 -19.91 -4.28
C ALA A 117 4.61 -18.57 -3.58
N LYS A 118 4.61 -17.44 -4.31
CA LYS A 118 4.19 -16.13 -3.76
C LYS A 118 2.76 -16.18 -3.26
N PHE A 119 1.85 -16.74 -4.04
CA PHE A 119 0.45 -16.86 -3.67
C PHE A 119 0.24 -17.71 -2.41
N PHE A 120 0.97 -18.83 -2.29
CA PHE A 120 0.93 -19.68 -1.09
C PHE A 120 1.38 -18.91 0.17
N VAL A 121 2.47 -18.13 0.07
CA VAL A 121 2.95 -17.32 1.19
C VAL A 121 1.95 -16.20 1.55
N GLN A 122 1.28 -15.61 0.56
CA GLN A 122 0.20 -14.64 0.79
C GLN A 122 -0.97 -15.26 1.55
N ILE A 123 -1.40 -16.48 1.19
CA ILE A 123 -2.45 -17.20 1.93
C ILE A 123 -2.00 -17.50 3.36
N LEU A 124 -0.77 -17.98 3.55
CA LEU A 124 -0.25 -18.25 4.89
C LEU A 124 -0.22 -16.98 5.75
N SER A 125 0.19 -15.86 5.18
CA SER A 125 0.18 -14.57 5.87
C SER A 125 -1.24 -14.09 6.19
N ALA A 126 -2.21 -14.34 5.31
CA ALA A 126 -3.62 -14.06 5.57
C ALA A 126 -4.17 -14.91 6.73
N VAL A 127 -3.78 -16.20 6.79
CA VAL A 127 -4.14 -17.08 7.92
C VAL A 127 -3.59 -16.53 9.24
N LEU A 128 -2.34 -16.02 9.26
CA LEU A 128 -1.77 -15.41 10.46
C LEU A 128 -2.58 -14.21 10.93
N ILE A 129 -3.05 -13.35 10.01
CA ILE A 129 -3.90 -12.21 10.38
C ILE A 129 -5.24 -12.69 10.97
N VAL A 130 -5.89 -13.66 10.35
CA VAL A 130 -7.14 -14.23 10.89
C VAL A 130 -6.91 -14.86 12.26
N MET A 131 -5.81 -15.59 12.46
CA MET A 131 -5.45 -16.20 13.75
C MET A 131 -5.18 -15.17 14.85
N SER A 132 -4.83 -13.94 14.51
CA SER A 132 -4.68 -12.85 15.48
C SER A 132 -6.01 -12.37 16.08
N GLY A 133 -7.13 -12.84 15.57
CA GLY A 133 -8.47 -12.35 15.89
C GLY A 133 -8.92 -11.15 15.04
N MET A 134 -8.04 -10.64 14.18
CA MET A 134 -8.34 -9.51 13.30
C MET A 134 -8.92 -10.03 11.99
N PHE A 135 -10.24 -10.01 11.88
CA PHE A 135 -10.94 -10.40 10.64
C PHE A 135 -12.19 -9.55 10.44
N ILE A 136 -12.63 -9.42 9.20
CA ILE A 136 -13.79 -8.60 8.80
C ILE A 136 -15.06 -9.31 9.26
N ASP A 137 -15.57 -8.96 10.43
CA ASP A 137 -16.78 -9.50 11.02
C ASP A 137 -18.00 -8.59 10.88
N ASN A 138 -17.76 -7.33 10.45
CA ASN A 138 -18.82 -6.34 10.25
C ASN A 138 -18.60 -5.57 8.95
N LEU A 139 -19.66 -5.38 8.18
CA LEU A 139 -19.68 -4.61 6.94
C LEU A 139 -20.26 -3.20 7.11
N TYR A 140 -20.66 -2.84 8.34
CA TYR A 140 -21.12 -1.48 8.69
C TYR A 140 -22.19 -0.92 7.75
N GLY A 141 -23.15 -1.76 7.33
CA GLY A 141 -24.24 -1.38 6.44
C GLY A 141 -23.91 -1.49 4.94
N PHE A 142 -22.73 -1.96 4.55
CA PHE A 142 -22.44 -2.25 3.14
C PHE A 142 -23.27 -3.44 2.65
N LEU A 143 -23.92 -3.26 1.49
CA LEU A 143 -24.95 -4.18 0.96
C LEU A 143 -26.10 -4.42 1.96
N TRP A 144 -26.35 -3.45 2.85
CA TRP A 144 -27.32 -3.53 3.96
C TRP A 144 -27.04 -4.67 4.93
N LEU A 145 -25.78 -5.16 4.98
CA LEU A 145 -25.30 -6.17 5.92
C LEU A 145 -24.44 -5.50 7.01
N ASP A 146 -24.64 -5.93 8.24
CA ASP A 146 -23.81 -5.50 9.37
C ASP A 146 -22.84 -6.61 9.76
N THR A 147 -23.30 -7.61 10.46
CA THR A 147 -22.44 -8.69 10.98
C THR A 147 -22.33 -9.85 10.00
N LEU A 148 -21.13 -10.42 9.92
CA LEU A 148 -20.83 -11.63 9.16
C LEU A 148 -20.58 -12.81 10.10
N PRO A 149 -20.96 -14.03 9.73
CA PRO A 149 -20.49 -15.23 10.44
C PRO A 149 -18.96 -15.28 10.43
N SER A 150 -18.34 -15.65 11.56
CA SER A 150 -16.88 -15.60 11.73
C SER A 150 -16.10 -16.37 10.65
N TRP A 151 -16.60 -17.55 10.22
CA TRP A 151 -15.98 -18.32 9.16
C TRP A 151 -15.98 -17.59 7.80
N PHE A 152 -17.06 -16.87 7.51
CA PHE A 152 -17.18 -16.09 6.26
C PHE A 152 -16.33 -14.82 6.34
N GLY A 153 -16.36 -14.13 7.48
CA GLY A 153 -15.47 -13.00 7.75
C GLY A 153 -14.00 -13.35 7.60
N ALA A 154 -13.57 -14.52 8.10
CA ALA A 154 -12.22 -15.03 7.91
C ALA A 154 -11.88 -15.24 6.42
N LEU A 155 -12.80 -15.81 5.62
CA LEU A 155 -12.58 -15.96 4.17
C LEU A 155 -12.49 -14.62 3.45
N VAL A 156 -13.36 -13.66 3.78
CA VAL A 156 -13.33 -12.29 3.21
C VAL A 156 -12.03 -11.61 3.56
N THR A 157 -11.56 -11.76 4.80
CA THR A 157 -10.27 -11.23 5.24
C THR A 157 -9.11 -11.86 4.46
N GLY A 158 -9.11 -13.18 4.32
CA GLY A 158 -8.09 -13.89 3.53
C GLY A 158 -8.04 -13.38 2.09
N PHE A 159 -9.19 -13.21 1.46
CA PHE A 159 -9.29 -12.63 0.12
C PHE A 159 -8.78 -11.17 0.10
N ALA A 160 -9.18 -10.33 1.06
CA ALA A 160 -8.75 -8.94 1.13
C ALA A 160 -7.23 -8.80 1.26
N VAL A 161 -6.59 -9.63 2.10
CA VAL A 161 -5.13 -9.66 2.26
C VAL A 161 -4.45 -9.95 0.93
N VAL A 162 -4.81 -11.06 0.28
CA VAL A 162 -4.21 -11.44 -1.00
C VAL A 162 -4.47 -10.39 -2.06
N TYR A 163 -5.69 -9.87 -2.13
CA TYR A 163 -6.11 -8.88 -3.11
C TYR A 163 -5.34 -7.56 -2.98
N VAL A 164 -5.29 -6.97 -1.78
CA VAL A 164 -4.63 -5.66 -1.55
C VAL A 164 -3.13 -5.77 -1.73
N VAL A 165 -2.49 -6.84 -1.21
CA VAL A 165 -1.05 -7.07 -1.41
C VAL A 165 -0.70 -7.10 -2.90
N ASN A 166 -1.48 -7.84 -3.72
CA ASN A 166 -1.26 -7.87 -5.15
C ASN A 166 -1.62 -6.53 -5.83
N ALA A 167 -2.63 -5.79 -5.34
CA ALA A 167 -2.99 -4.49 -5.89
C ALA A 167 -1.85 -3.46 -5.73
N ILE A 168 -1.19 -3.44 -4.57
CA ILE A 168 -0.03 -2.57 -4.33
C ILE A 168 1.17 -3.00 -5.18
N ASN A 169 1.39 -4.30 -5.37
CA ASN A 169 2.47 -4.79 -6.24
C ASN A 169 2.21 -4.45 -7.72
N LEU A 170 0.98 -4.62 -8.19
CA LEU A 170 0.63 -4.37 -9.60
C LEU A 170 0.57 -2.87 -9.97
N ILE A 171 0.31 -1.98 -9.00
CA ILE A 171 0.28 -0.53 -9.26
C ILE A 171 1.69 0.08 -9.39
N ASP A 172 2.76 -0.62 -8.97
CA ASP A 172 4.16 -0.15 -9.02
C ASP A 172 4.72 -0.14 -10.45
N GLY A 173 4.08 0.60 -11.34
CA GLY A 173 4.42 0.66 -12.77
C GLY A 173 5.18 1.92 -13.21
N ILE A 174 5.20 2.98 -12.41
CA ILE A 174 6.00 4.20 -12.63
C ILE A 174 6.64 4.67 -11.33
N ASP A 175 7.75 5.39 -11.45
CA ASP A 175 8.49 5.91 -10.31
C ASP A 175 7.58 6.66 -9.31
N GLY A 176 7.63 6.27 -8.06
CA GLY A 176 6.91 6.91 -6.97
C GLY A 176 5.44 6.55 -6.83
N LEU A 177 4.85 5.75 -7.72
CA LEU A 177 3.40 5.54 -7.71
C LEU A 177 2.98 4.68 -6.51
N ALA A 178 3.53 3.49 -6.35
CA ALA A 178 3.20 2.64 -5.22
C ALA A 178 3.61 3.28 -3.89
N SER A 179 4.83 3.83 -3.79
CA SER A 179 5.30 4.49 -2.57
C SER A 179 4.50 5.74 -2.24
N GLY A 180 4.13 6.55 -3.23
CA GLY A 180 3.32 7.76 -3.03
C GLY A 180 1.90 7.45 -2.56
N LEU A 181 1.20 6.51 -3.23
CA LEU A 181 -0.12 6.06 -2.81
C LEU A 181 -0.09 5.44 -1.41
N SER A 182 0.92 4.62 -1.12
CA SER A 182 1.11 4.02 0.20
C SER A 182 1.38 5.06 1.28
N THR A 183 2.19 6.10 0.98
CA THR A 183 2.45 7.20 1.92
C THR A 183 1.19 8.00 2.23
N VAL A 184 0.37 8.30 1.22
CA VAL A 184 -0.93 8.97 1.40
C VAL A 184 -1.86 8.12 2.27
N ALA A 185 -1.95 6.81 1.99
CA ALA A 185 -2.78 5.89 2.75
C ALA A 185 -2.32 5.76 4.22
N LEU A 186 -1.00 5.58 4.44
CA LEU A 186 -0.42 5.48 5.79
C LEU A 186 -0.58 6.78 6.58
N GLY A 187 -0.41 7.93 5.93
CA GLY A 187 -0.65 9.22 6.58
C GLY A 187 -2.10 9.37 7.03
N PHE A 188 -3.05 8.95 6.20
CA PHE A 188 -4.45 8.91 6.59
C PHE A 188 -4.70 7.95 7.76
N TYR A 189 -4.21 6.69 7.68
CA TYR A 189 -4.39 5.71 8.76
C TYR A 189 -3.74 6.17 10.06
N ALA A 190 -2.56 6.78 10.01
CA ALA A 190 -1.90 7.32 11.21
C ALA A 190 -2.78 8.34 11.93
N ILE A 191 -3.33 9.31 11.18
CA ILE A 191 -4.23 10.32 11.74
C ILE A 191 -5.51 9.67 12.28
N ALA A 192 -6.13 8.77 11.52
CA ALA A 192 -7.37 8.11 11.90
C ALA A 192 -7.17 7.24 13.16
N PHE A 193 -6.12 6.43 13.23
CA PHE A 193 -5.80 5.65 14.43
C PHE A 193 -5.48 6.53 15.64
N TYR A 194 -4.75 7.63 15.43
CA TYR A 194 -4.47 8.57 16.50
C TYR A 194 -5.74 9.14 17.10
N ILE A 195 -6.67 9.61 16.25
CA ILE A 195 -7.98 10.13 16.68
C ILE A 195 -8.81 9.02 17.34
N GLY A 196 -8.75 7.79 16.82
CA GLY A 196 -9.44 6.61 17.34
C GLY A 196 -8.84 6.04 18.64
N GLY A 197 -7.72 6.59 19.15
CA GLY A 197 -7.07 6.10 20.35
C GLY A 197 -6.21 4.83 20.16
N GLU A 198 -6.08 4.34 18.92
CA GLU A 198 -5.28 3.17 18.56
C GLU A 198 -3.82 3.55 18.26
N TYR A 199 -3.14 4.10 19.27
CA TYR A 199 -1.81 4.69 19.14
C TYR A 199 -0.74 3.72 18.64
N VAL A 200 -0.85 2.42 18.95
CA VAL A 200 0.08 1.39 18.48
C VAL A 200 0.03 1.26 16.96
N TYR A 201 -1.16 1.30 16.38
CA TYR A 201 -1.34 1.25 14.92
C TYR A 201 -0.99 2.58 14.26
N SER A 202 -1.23 3.72 14.92
CA SER A 202 -0.75 5.04 14.48
C SER A 202 0.77 5.04 14.34
N MET A 203 1.48 4.58 15.36
CA MET A 203 2.94 4.49 15.37
C MET A 203 3.48 3.55 14.27
N LEU A 204 2.81 2.40 14.02
CA LEU A 204 3.14 1.53 12.89
C LEU A 204 3.01 2.23 11.55
N ALA A 205 1.89 2.94 11.34
CA ALA A 205 1.64 3.69 10.10
C ALA A 205 2.68 4.81 9.92
N CYS A 206 3.01 5.57 10.97
CA CYS A 206 4.04 6.60 10.97
C CYS A 206 5.44 6.03 10.67
N ALA A 207 5.83 4.93 11.33
CA ALA A 207 7.10 4.27 11.09
C ALA A 207 7.22 3.77 9.64
N THR A 208 6.13 3.21 9.10
CA THR A 208 6.11 2.73 7.71
C THR A 208 6.18 3.90 6.73
N ALA A 209 5.41 4.97 6.93
CA ALA A 209 5.49 6.18 6.12
C ALA A 209 6.90 6.78 6.13
N GLY A 210 7.56 6.78 7.29
CA GLY A 210 8.94 7.26 7.44
C GLY A 210 9.93 6.53 6.53
N THR A 211 9.75 5.23 6.27
CA THR A 211 10.61 4.49 5.33
C THR A 211 10.36 4.89 3.87
N LEU A 212 9.12 5.23 3.54
CA LEU A 212 8.75 5.53 2.17
C LEU A 212 9.24 6.90 1.70
N PHE A 213 9.45 7.88 2.59
CA PHE A 213 9.94 9.21 2.19
C PHE A 213 11.34 9.18 1.56
N PRO A 214 12.39 8.63 2.20
CA PRO A 214 13.70 8.52 1.57
C PRO A 214 13.66 7.64 0.33
N PHE A 215 12.93 6.52 0.36
CA PHE A 215 12.78 5.66 -0.80
C PHE A 215 12.17 6.44 -1.98
N PHE A 216 11.08 7.18 -1.76
CA PHE A 216 10.44 8.02 -2.79
C PHE A 216 11.43 9.01 -3.40
N TYR A 217 12.27 9.63 -2.57
CA TYR A 217 13.31 10.54 -3.05
C TYR A 217 14.30 9.85 -4.00
N PHE A 218 14.86 8.70 -3.63
CA PHE A 218 15.79 7.97 -4.48
C PHE A 218 15.13 7.35 -5.71
N ASN A 219 13.86 7.01 -5.63
CA ASN A 219 13.09 6.42 -6.73
C ASN A 219 12.69 7.48 -7.77
N VAL A 220 12.09 8.60 -7.35
CA VAL A 220 11.55 9.64 -8.26
C VAL A 220 12.62 10.63 -8.73
N PHE A 221 13.51 11.03 -7.84
CA PHE A 221 14.53 12.06 -8.12
C PHE A 221 15.93 11.47 -8.33
N GLY A 222 16.11 10.18 -8.04
CA GLY A 222 17.36 9.48 -8.26
C GLY A 222 17.75 9.45 -9.74
N ASN A 223 19.06 9.58 -9.99
CA ASN A 223 19.61 9.58 -11.34
C ASN A 223 20.27 8.21 -11.63
N ALA A 224 19.74 7.46 -12.60
CA ALA A 224 20.23 6.14 -12.97
C ALA A 224 21.68 6.18 -13.52
N SER A 225 22.05 7.21 -14.30
CA SER A 225 23.42 7.36 -14.82
C SER A 225 24.44 7.65 -13.72
N LYS A 226 24.03 8.27 -12.62
CA LYS A 226 24.86 8.50 -11.42
C LYS A 226 24.75 7.37 -10.39
N ARG A 227 24.09 6.25 -10.72
CA ARG A 227 23.85 5.09 -9.82
C ARG A 227 23.14 5.46 -8.51
N LYS A 228 22.26 6.47 -8.55
CA LYS A 228 21.52 7.00 -7.39
C LYS A 228 20.02 6.74 -7.49
N LYS A 229 19.58 5.80 -8.33
CA LYS A 229 18.19 5.42 -8.51
C LYS A 229 17.99 3.99 -8.03
N ILE A 230 16.85 3.74 -7.40
CA ILE A 230 16.45 2.41 -6.91
C ILE A 230 14.97 2.17 -7.18
N PHE A 231 14.60 0.93 -7.48
CA PHE A 231 13.20 0.50 -7.56
C PHE A 231 12.77 -0.20 -6.27
N MET A 232 11.46 -0.21 -6.04
CA MET A 232 10.85 -0.79 -4.85
C MET A 232 11.11 -2.29 -4.74
N GLY A 233 10.95 -2.98 -5.85
CA GLY A 233 10.98 -4.43 -5.93
C GLY A 233 9.76 -5.09 -5.28
N ASP A 234 9.66 -6.41 -5.46
CA ASP A 234 8.60 -7.20 -4.85
C ASP A 234 8.73 -7.19 -3.32
N THR A 235 9.95 -7.14 -2.79
CA THR A 235 10.22 -6.99 -1.34
C THR A 235 9.47 -5.79 -0.76
N GLY A 236 9.61 -4.62 -1.39
CA GLY A 236 8.98 -3.39 -0.90
C GLY A 236 7.46 -3.39 -1.10
N ALA A 237 7.01 -3.81 -2.29
CA ALA A 237 5.59 -3.80 -2.63
C ALA A 237 4.77 -4.77 -1.77
N LEU A 238 5.24 -6.01 -1.58
CA LEU A 238 4.57 -7.02 -0.76
C LEU A 238 4.57 -6.63 0.74
N THR A 239 5.71 -6.14 1.25
CA THR A 239 5.84 -5.66 2.64
C THR A 239 4.88 -4.50 2.91
N THR A 240 4.89 -3.48 2.06
CA THR A 240 4.03 -2.31 2.22
C THR A 240 2.55 -2.68 2.04
N GLY A 241 2.24 -3.52 1.06
CA GLY A 241 0.88 -4.03 0.82
C GLY A 241 0.32 -4.78 2.03
N MET A 242 1.15 -5.60 2.70
CA MET A 242 0.76 -6.34 3.90
C MET A 242 0.45 -5.40 5.08
N ILE A 243 1.28 -4.38 5.30
CA ILE A 243 1.03 -3.39 6.35
C ILE A 243 -0.23 -2.56 6.05
N LEU A 244 -0.44 -2.16 4.79
CA LEU A 244 -1.62 -1.40 4.39
C LEU A 244 -2.91 -2.17 4.58
N VAL A 245 -2.96 -3.45 4.17
CA VAL A 245 -4.17 -4.25 4.38
C VAL A 245 -4.41 -4.54 5.85
N PHE A 246 -3.36 -4.74 6.65
CA PHE A 246 -3.49 -4.84 8.09
C PHE A 246 -4.08 -3.57 8.70
N CYS A 247 -3.58 -2.37 8.32
CA CYS A 247 -4.15 -1.11 8.76
C CYS A 247 -5.62 -0.97 8.35
N ALA A 248 -6.00 -1.39 7.14
CA ALA A 248 -7.39 -1.37 6.70
C ALA A 248 -8.28 -2.30 7.55
N ILE A 249 -7.82 -3.52 7.86
CA ILE A 249 -8.55 -4.45 8.73
C ILE A 249 -8.61 -3.91 10.17
N ALA A 250 -7.51 -3.40 10.71
CA ALA A 250 -7.46 -2.81 12.03
C ALA A 250 -8.43 -1.63 12.17
N MET A 251 -8.63 -0.84 11.11
CA MET A 251 -9.58 0.28 11.10
C MET A 251 -11.02 -0.17 11.36
N LEU A 252 -11.39 -1.40 10.97
CA LEU A 252 -12.71 -1.98 11.24
C LEU A 252 -12.91 -2.36 12.73
N HIS A 253 -11.81 -2.50 13.49
CA HIS A 253 -11.81 -2.90 14.89
C HIS A 253 -11.58 -1.74 15.86
N VAL A 254 -11.42 -0.51 15.35
CA VAL A 254 -11.38 0.67 16.20
C VAL A 254 -12.73 0.81 16.93
N GLU A 255 -12.69 0.93 18.25
CA GLU A 255 -13.91 1.03 19.05
C GLU A 255 -14.79 2.18 18.57
N ARG A 256 -16.08 1.90 18.35
CA ARG A 256 -17.08 2.89 17.92
C ARG A 256 -17.16 4.11 18.86
N GLN A 257 -16.82 3.91 20.15
CA GLN A 257 -16.83 4.98 21.13
C GLN A 257 -15.72 6.01 20.89
N SER A 258 -14.60 5.60 20.27
CA SER A 258 -13.46 6.48 20.01
C SER A 258 -13.67 7.39 18.81
N PHE A 259 -14.35 6.89 17.76
CA PHE A 259 -14.73 7.74 16.61
C PHE A 259 -16.06 8.47 16.80
N SER A 260 -16.72 8.28 17.96
CA SER A 260 -18.11 8.72 18.10
C SER A 260 -18.94 8.39 16.84
N THR A 261 -20.19 8.51 16.83
CA THR A 261 -21.11 8.20 15.71
C THR A 261 -20.80 8.92 14.37
N GLU A 262 -19.62 9.53 14.21
CA GLU A 262 -19.33 10.47 13.12
C GLU A 262 -18.77 9.82 11.84
N TYR A 263 -18.15 8.62 11.89
CA TYR A 263 -17.54 8.04 10.69
C TYR A 263 -17.84 6.54 10.53
N ASN A 264 -18.02 6.10 9.29
CA ASN A 264 -18.19 4.68 8.98
C ASN A 264 -16.82 3.98 8.85
N PRO A 265 -16.50 2.98 9.72
CA PRO A 265 -15.19 2.33 9.71
C PRO A 265 -14.83 1.65 8.39
N LEU A 266 -15.80 1.07 7.68
CA LEU A 266 -15.55 0.44 6.38
C LEU A 266 -15.13 1.47 5.32
N VAL A 267 -15.77 2.64 5.31
CA VAL A 267 -15.42 3.73 4.40
C VAL A 267 -14.02 4.23 4.70
N LEU A 268 -13.67 4.41 6.00
CA LEU A 268 -12.32 4.80 6.40
C LEU A 268 -11.27 3.75 6.00
N ALA A 269 -11.59 2.46 6.17
CA ALA A 269 -10.70 1.37 5.79
C ALA A 269 -10.43 1.30 4.29
N LEU A 270 -11.44 1.50 3.45
CA LEU A 270 -11.33 1.30 2.01
C LEU A 270 -10.87 2.53 1.25
N SER A 271 -11.22 3.75 1.70
CA SER A 271 -10.97 4.99 0.95
C SER A 271 -9.50 5.18 0.54
N PRO A 272 -8.48 4.91 1.38
CA PRO A 272 -7.08 5.06 0.98
C PRO A 272 -6.61 4.05 -0.07
N LEU A 273 -7.33 2.93 -0.22
CA LEU A 273 -6.99 1.82 -1.10
C LEU A 273 -7.79 1.80 -2.42
N ILE A 274 -8.70 2.76 -2.63
CA ILE A 274 -9.59 2.80 -3.80
C ILE A 274 -8.79 2.74 -5.11
N ILE A 275 -7.79 3.59 -5.28
CA ILE A 275 -7.03 3.68 -6.55
C ILE A 275 -6.35 2.35 -6.90
N PRO A 276 -5.48 1.77 -6.04
CA PRO A 276 -4.83 0.50 -6.38
C PRO A 276 -5.84 -0.63 -6.58
N CYS A 277 -6.87 -0.72 -5.72
CA CYS A 277 -7.86 -1.76 -5.80
C CYS A 277 -8.73 -1.66 -7.06
N PHE A 278 -9.29 -0.50 -7.34
CA PHE A 278 -10.16 -0.33 -8.51
C PHE A 278 -9.41 -0.45 -9.84
N ASP A 279 -8.14 -0.04 -9.88
CA ASP A 279 -7.33 -0.19 -11.09
C ASP A 279 -7.08 -1.66 -11.43
N VAL A 280 -6.79 -2.50 -10.44
CA VAL A 280 -6.60 -3.94 -10.65
C VAL A 280 -7.87 -4.61 -11.14
N VAL A 281 -9.03 -4.34 -10.51
CA VAL A 281 -10.32 -4.89 -10.97
C VAL A 281 -10.62 -4.46 -12.40
N ARG A 282 -10.42 -3.19 -12.71
CA ARG A 282 -10.63 -2.66 -14.05
C ARG A 282 -9.75 -3.35 -15.10
N VAL A 283 -8.46 -3.51 -14.82
CA VAL A 283 -7.52 -4.19 -15.73
C VAL A 283 -7.90 -5.65 -15.89
N TYR A 284 -8.23 -6.35 -14.81
CA TYR A 284 -8.71 -7.73 -14.86
C TYR A 284 -9.94 -7.88 -15.76
N LEU A 285 -10.97 -7.05 -15.53
CA LEU A 285 -12.20 -7.06 -16.33
C LEU A 285 -11.94 -6.71 -17.79
N HIS A 286 -11.01 -5.79 -18.06
CA HIS A 286 -10.61 -5.45 -19.43
C HIS A 286 -9.99 -6.65 -20.15
N ARG A 287 -9.07 -7.38 -19.50
CA ARG A 287 -8.42 -8.58 -20.06
C ARG A 287 -9.44 -9.69 -20.34
N VAL A 288 -10.33 -9.95 -19.39
CA VAL A 288 -11.40 -10.95 -19.56
C VAL A 288 -12.30 -10.62 -20.75
N ARG A 289 -12.71 -9.34 -20.91
CA ARG A 289 -13.53 -8.89 -22.05
C ARG A 289 -12.80 -8.97 -23.38
N ALA A 290 -11.47 -8.79 -23.35
CA ALA A 290 -10.62 -8.92 -24.53
C ALA A 290 -10.20 -10.37 -24.83
N HIS A 291 -10.75 -11.35 -24.11
CA HIS A 291 -10.37 -12.77 -24.20
C HIS A 291 -8.87 -13.02 -24.01
N ARG A 292 -8.18 -12.16 -23.23
CA ARG A 292 -6.77 -12.31 -22.86
C ARG A 292 -6.66 -12.98 -21.50
N ASN A 293 -5.52 -13.64 -21.24
CA ASN A 293 -5.27 -14.21 -19.93
C ASN A 293 -5.15 -13.08 -18.88
N PRO A 294 -6.03 -13.06 -17.84
CA PRO A 294 -6.07 -11.98 -16.86
C PRO A 294 -4.82 -11.88 -15.97
N PHE A 295 -3.97 -12.91 -15.95
CA PHE A 295 -2.76 -12.98 -15.12
C PHE A 295 -1.48 -12.59 -15.86
N LEU A 296 -1.54 -12.31 -17.17
CA LEU A 296 -0.37 -11.86 -17.92
C LEU A 296 -0.18 -10.35 -17.78
N PRO A 297 1.07 -9.87 -17.73
CA PRO A 297 1.37 -8.43 -17.71
C PRO A 297 0.86 -7.72 -18.98
N ASP A 298 0.33 -6.52 -18.82
CA ASP A 298 -0.04 -5.64 -19.93
C ASP A 298 0.24 -4.16 -19.60
N LYS A 299 -0.07 -3.26 -20.55
CA LYS A 299 0.09 -1.81 -20.40
C LYS A 299 -1.25 -1.10 -20.20
N CYS A 300 -2.22 -1.73 -19.52
CA CYS A 300 -3.58 -1.20 -19.37
C CYS A 300 -3.85 -0.42 -18.08
N HIS A 301 -2.90 -0.37 -17.13
CA HIS A 301 -3.06 0.34 -15.87
C HIS A 301 -3.28 1.84 -16.04
N ILE A 302 -3.85 2.53 -15.04
CA ILE A 302 -4.22 3.94 -15.09
C ILE A 302 -3.04 4.85 -15.45
N HIS A 303 -1.84 4.57 -14.92
CA HIS A 303 -0.65 5.34 -15.23
C HIS A 303 -0.26 5.24 -16.72
N HIS A 304 -0.41 4.09 -17.36
CA HIS A 304 -0.18 3.94 -18.80
C HIS A 304 -1.16 4.79 -19.62
N LYS A 305 -2.43 4.90 -19.21
CA LYS A 305 -3.40 5.78 -19.88
C LYS A 305 -2.98 7.25 -19.82
N LEU A 306 -2.51 7.71 -18.66
CA LEU A 306 -2.05 9.08 -18.51
C LEU A 306 -0.80 9.37 -19.35
N LEU A 307 0.15 8.42 -19.41
CA LEU A 307 1.31 8.51 -20.30
C LEU A 307 0.90 8.51 -21.77
N ALA A 308 -0.05 7.67 -22.20
CA ALA A 308 -0.59 7.65 -23.55
C ALA A 308 -1.29 8.97 -23.92
N LEU A 309 -1.83 9.71 -22.97
CA LEU A 309 -2.34 11.08 -23.17
C LEU A 309 -1.23 12.13 -23.30
N GLY A 310 0.04 11.77 -23.10
CA GLY A 310 1.21 12.64 -23.26
C GLY A 310 1.69 13.32 -21.99
N LEU A 311 1.19 12.92 -20.83
CA LEU A 311 1.76 13.36 -19.58
C LEU A 311 3.12 12.69 -19.36
N ASN A 312 4.07 13.40 -18.75
CA ASN A 312 5.28 12.75 -18.26
C ASN A 312 5.00 11.97 -16.97
N GLN A 313 5.93 11.09 -16.57
CA GLN A 313 5.73 10.23 -15.39
C GLN A 313 5.39 11.01 -14.10
N ARG A 314 6.07 12.15 -13.87
CA ARG A 314 5.82 12.98 -12.67
C ARG A 314 4.43 13.63 -12.70
N ALA A 315 3.98 14.11 -13.84
CA ALA A 315 2.64 14.67 -13.97
C ALA A 315 1.56 13.59 -13.79
N ALA A 316 1.77 12.39 -14.35
CA ALA A 316 0.87 11.26 -14.14
C ALA A 316 0.81 10.85 -12.66
N LEU A 317 1.98 10.79 -11.98
CA LEU A 317 2.06 10.56 -10.55
C LEU A 317 1.27 11.59 -9.75
N CYS A 318 1.50 12.89 -9.96
CA CYS A 318 0.79 13.95 -9.25
C CYS A 318 -0.74 13.85 -9.45
N VAL A 319 -1.22 13.59 -10.67
CA VAL A 319 -2.64 13.43 -10.95
C VAL A 319 -3.23 12.27 -10.17
N ILE A 320 -2.56 11.10 -10.14
CA ILE A 320 -3.06 9.92 -9.43
C ILE A 320 -3.07 10.15 -7.92
N LEU A 321 -2.02 10.76 -7.35
CA LEU A 321 -1.97 11.08 -5.93
C LEU A 321 -3.05 12.09 -5.52
N LEU A 322 -3.30 13.11 -6.34
CA LEU A 322 -4.40 14.06 -6.10
C LEU A 322 -5.76 13.36 -6.14
N TRP A 323 -5.98 12.41 -7.04
CA TRP A 323 -7.21 11.61 -7.05
C TRP A 323 -7.36 10.77 -5.79
N ALA A 324 -6.26 10.13 -5.32
CA ALA A 324 -6.30 9.37 -4.07
C ALA A 324 -6.70 10.25 -2.88
N ILE A 325 -6.08 11.42 -2.74
CA ILE A 325 -6.41 12.38 -1.69
C ILE A 325 -7.87 12.85 -1.82
N LEU A 326 -8.34 13.14 -3.03
CA LEU A 326 -9.71 13.58 -3.25
C LEU A 326 -10.73 12.49 -2.88
N PHE A 327 -10.50 11.22 -3.26
CA PHE A 327 -11.36 10.11 -2.83
C PHE A 327 -11.41 9.99 -1.32
N ILE A 328 -10.25 10.06 -0.62
CA ILE A 328 -10.21 10.01 0.84
C ILE A 328 -11.04 11.16 1.44
N LEU A 329 -10.79 12.39 1.02
CA LEU A 329 -11.46 13.56 1.60
C LEU A 329 -12.98 13.54 1.37
N VAL A 330 -13.42 13.19 0.15
CA VAL A 330 -14.85 13.12 -0.18
C VAL A 330 -15.52 11.99 0.60
N ASN A 331 -14.91 10.81 0.64
CA ASN A 331 -15.47 9.66 1.33
C ASN A 331 -15.55 9.88 2.84
N VAL A 332 -14.50 10.45 3.45
CA VAL A 332 -14.54 10.81 4.87
C VAL A 332 -15.65 11.82 5.14
N ALA A 333 -15.77 12.87 4.33
CA ALA A 333 -16.81 13.89 4.51
C ALA A 333 -18.23 13.33 4.34
N LEU A 334 -18.41 12.33 3.50
CA LEU A 334 -19.73 11.73 3.21
C LEU A 334 -20.01 10.45 4.03
N SER A 335 -19.02 9.89 4.74
CA SER A 335 -19.11 8.58 5.38
C SER A 335 -20.24 8.45 6.39
N ASN A 336 -20.66 9.55 7.01
CA ASN A 336 -21.76 9.61 7.96
C ASN A 336 -23.11 10.05 7.34
N LEU A 337 -23.04 10.67 6.18
CA LEU A 337 -24.22 11.24 5.51
C LEU A 337 -24.84 10.26 4.50
N VAL A 338 -24.03 9.32 3.97
CA VAL A 338 -24.40 8.44 2.88
C VAL A 338 -24.14 7.00 3.27
N ASN A 339 -25.10 6.11 2.96
CA ASN A 339 -24.90 4.67 3.17
C ASN A 339 -23.63 4.18 2.45
N PRO A 340 -22.75 3.38 3.09
CA PRO A 340 -21.49 2.93 2.51
C PRO A 340 -21.65 2.19 1.18
N THR A 341 -22.78 1.49 0.98
CA THR A 341 -23.09 0.85 -0.31
C THR A 341 -23.19 1.90 -1.42
N VAL A 342 -24.00 2.95 -1.19
CA VAL A 342 -24.20 4.01 -2.18
C VAL A 342 -22.88 4.73 -2.45
N LEU A 343 -22.09 4.99 -1.41
CA LEU A 343 -20.82 5.70 -1.55
C LEU A 343 -19.82 4.88 -2.38
N ILE A 344 -19.60 3.60 -2.04
CA ILE A 344 -18.68 2.72 -2.77
C ILE A 344 -19.13 2.52 -4.23
N PHE A 345 -20.44 2.33 -4.49
CA PHE A 345 -20.94 2.24 -5.87
C PHE A 345 -20.76 3.55 -6.63
N THR A 346 -20.92 4.69 -5.98
CA THR A 346 -20.65 6.01 -6.57
C THR A 346 -19.17 6.14 -6.95
N ASP A 347 -18.25 5.72 -6.10
CA ASP A 347 -16.82 5.68 -6.39
C ASP A 347 -16.51 4.80 -7.60
N ILE A 348 -17.11 3.62 -7.70
CA ILE A 348 -16.97 2.72 -8.86
C ILE A 348 -17.48 3.39 -10.15
N ILE A 349 -18.62 4.08 -10.08
CA ILE A 349 -19.19 4.81 -11.22
C ILE A 349 -18.25 5.94 -11.64
N ILE A 350 -17.79 6.77 -10.70
CA ILE A 350 -16.86 7.87 -10.97
C ILE A 350 -15.56 7.33 -11.57
N TRP A 351 -14.97 6.29 -10.97
CA TRP A 351 -13.75 5.66 -11.49
C TRP A 351 -13.93 5.14 -12.92
N THR A 352 -15.04 4.44 -13.17
CA THR A 352 -15.37 3.89 -14.49
C THR A 352 -15.56 5.01 -15.52
N PHE A 353 -16.30 6.05 -15.16
CA PHE A 353 -16.55 7.21 -16.05
C PHE A 353 -15.26 7.94 -16.41
N VAL A 354 -14.41 8.24 -15.43
CA VAL A 354 -13.08 8.83 -15.67
C VAL A 354 -12.27 7.96 -16.64
N ASN A 355 -12.24 6.65 -16.42
CA ASN A 355 -11.52 5.72 -17.29
C ASN A 355 -12.07 5.66 -18.71
N ILE A 356 -13.39 5.79 -18.90
CA ILE A 356 -14.02 5.88 -20.22
C ILE A 356 -13.60 7.18 -20.93
N ILE A 357 -13.64 8.32 -20.23
CA ILE A 357 -13.20 9.61 -20.78
C ILE A 357 -11.75 9.55 -21.22
N LEU A 358 -10.85 9.02 -20.38
CA LEU A 358 -9.44 8.87 -20.72
C LEU A 358 -9.25 8.01 -21.98
N SER A 359 -9.94 6.85 -22.04
CA SER A 359 -9.87 5.97 -23.21
C SER A 359 -10.39 6.64 -24.49
N ARG A 360 -11.46 7.44 -24.41
CA ARG A 360 -11.97 8.22 -25.57
C ARG A 360 -10.95 9.27 -26.05
N LYS A 361 -10.32 9.98 -25.09
CA LYS A 361 -9.27 10.96 -25.40
C LYS A 361 -8.03 10.32 -26.03
N ILE A 362 -7.62 9.14 -25.56
CA ILE A 362 -6.51 8.38 -26.14
C ILE A 362 -6.82 8.01 -27.57
N ARG A 363 -7.99 7.40 -27.86
CA ARG A 363 -8.41 7.04 -29.22
C ARG A 363 -8.48 8.25 -30.16
N ALA A 364 -8.93 9.41 -29.68
CA ALA A 364 -8.94 10.64 -30.45
C ALA A 364 -7.51 11.11 -30.77
N ARG A 365 -6.58 10.97 -29.85
CA ARG A 365 -5.16 11.28 -30.03
C ARG A 365 -4.49 10.32 -31.03
N GLU A 366 -4.75 9.01 -30.91
CA GLU A 366 -4.27 7.98 -31.83
C GLU A 366 -4.68 8.29 -33.28
N LYS A 367 -5.98 8.60 -33.49
CA LYS A 367 -6.50 9.00 -34.82
C LYS A 367 -5.80 10.25 -35.39
N ARG A 368 -5.54 11.24 -34.52
CA ARG A 368 -4.87 12.48 -34.93
C ARG A 368 -3.41 12.29 -35.30
N LEU A 369 -2.70 11.40 -34.56
CA LEU A 369 -1.28 11.15 -34.76
C LEU A 369 -0.99 9.98 -35.73
N ASN A 370 -2.02 9.23 -36.12
CA ASN A 370 -1.93 8.00 -36.91
C ASN A 370 -0.97 6.97 -36.29
N VAL A 371 -0.98 6.83 -34.96
CA VAL A 371 -0.10 5.95 -34.20
C VAL A 371 -0.94 5.20 -33.14
N HIS A 372 -0.61 3.94 -32.89
CA HIS A 372 -1.19 3.16 -31.81
C HIS A 372 -0.43 3.47 -30.50
N LEU A 373 -1.10 4.04 -29.50
CA LEU A 373 -0.51 4.49 -28.23
C LEU A 373 -0.88 3.61 -27.06
N PHE A 374 -1.98 2.88 -27.18
CA PHE A 374 -2.56 2.14 -26.06
C PHE A 374 -3.34 0.91 -26.56
N ASP A 375 -3.12 -0.26 -25.92
CA ASP A 375 -3.80 -1.51 -26.29
C ASP A 375 -5.24 -1.64 -25.74
#